data_083e47e4e36a0126813d64248d00394b
#
_entry.id   083e47e4e36a0126813d64248d00394b
#
_cell.length_a   1.000
_cell.length_b   1.000
_cell.length_c   1.000
_cell.angle_alpha   90.00
_cell.angle_beta   90.00
_cell.angle_gamma   90.00
#
_symmetry.space_group_name_H-M   'P 1'
#
loop_
_entity.id
_entity.type
_entity.pdbx_description
1 polymer ?
#
loop_
_entity_poly.entity_id
_entity_poly.type
_entity_poly.pdbx_seq_one_letter_code
_entity_poly.pdbx_strand_id
1 'polypeptide(L)'
;RRQRQMCIRDSFQTAMIRLGGSIIGFDNPGNSSVSKGENLKDTIKIVSNYADVLVMRHNQEGAARAAALSADCPVINAGDGGHLHPTQTLTDLLTLKTELGRLDNLTVGLCGDLKYGRTVHSILKALSCYKNNKFILISTPSLALPQYIKDVLHARGCEFKEAATIEEAIGECDMLYMTRIQQERFASREEYEKQKGVYILTREKMQLAKKNMIVMHPLPRVNEIEVEIDDDPRAAYFRQAKCGMYVRMALILMTLNNTITANPLLTGQVHHECRCTNPRCITQTEHYLPHSFRKYGDIMICEYCDERILLK
;
A
#
# COMPACT_ATOMS: atom_id res chain seq x y z
N ARG A 1 1.80 3.18 -22.87
CA ARG A 1 1.80 2.10 -21.85
C ARG A 1 3.09 2.04 -21.00
N ARG A 2 4.27 2.48 -21.49
CA ARG A 2 5.53 2.52 -20.73
C ARG A 2 5.58 3.56 -19.59
N GLN A 3 4.83 4.65 -19.69
CA GLN A 3 4.92 5.79 -18.76
C GLN A 3 4.40 5.54 -17.34
N ARG A 4 3.54 4.56 -17.08
CA ARG A 4 2.85 4.43 -15.78
C ARG A 4 3.37 3.36 -14.81
N GLN A 5 4.20 2.44 -15.23
CA GLN A 5 4.99 1.61 -14.29
C GLN A 5 6.08 2.43 -13.59
N MET A 6 6.31 3.65 -14.07
CA MET A 6 7.39 4.53 -13.68
C MET A 6 7.10 5.41 -12.46
N CYS A 7 5.83 5.69 -12.09
CA CYS A 7 5.54 6.68 -11.04
C CYS A 7 6.25 6.46 -9.69
N ILE A 8 6.40 5.21 -9.23
CA ILE A 8 7.09 4.93 -7.97
C ILE A 8 8.60 5.07 -8.16
N ARG A 9 9.15 4.47 -9.21
CA ARG A 9 10.56 4.59 -9.58
C ARG A 9 10.95 6.03 -9.75
N ASP A 10 10.24 6.76 -10.63
CA ASP A 10 10.52 8.16 -10.93
C ASP A 10 10.49 9.04 -9.69
N SER A 11 9.54 8.79 -8.78
CA SER A 11 9.45 9.58 -7.55
C SER A 11 10.57 9.29 -6.55
N PHE A 12 11.06 8.05 -6.45
CA PHE A 12 12.25 7.73 -5.65
C PHE A 12 13.53 8.29 -6.30
N GLN A 13 13.65 8.18 -7.62
CA GLN A 13 14.76 8.76 -8.36
C GLN A 13 14.79 10.27 -8.21
N THR A 14 13.65 10.94 -8.39
CA THR A 14 13.54 12.39 -8.19
C THR A 14 13.86 12.76 -6.73
N ALA A 15 13.40 11.99 -5.77
CA ALA A 15 13.70 12.21 -4.35
C ALA A 15 15.22 12.14 -4.09
N MET A 16 15.91 11.10 -4.60
CA MET A 16 17.36 10.95 -4.44
C MET A 16 18.13 12.08 -5.13
N ILE A 17 17.79 12.43 -6.37
CA ILE A 17 18.44 13.53 -7.09
C ILE A 17 18.25 14.86 -6.35
N ARG A 18 17.06 15.13 -5.82
CA ARG A 18 16.81 16.35 -5.03
C ARG A 18 17.58 16.40 -3.71
N LEU A 19 17.98 15.26 -3.19
CA LEU A 19 18.86 15.14 -2.02
C LEU A 19 20.34 15.24 -2.36
N GLY A 20 20.69 15.37 -3.63
CA GLY A 20 22.08 15.47 -4.10
C GLY A 20 22.76 14.11 -4.32
N GLY A 21 22.00 13.01 -4.26
CA GLY A 21 22.52 11.67 -4.49
C GLY A 21 22.48 11.24 -5.95
N SER A 22 23.12 10.10 -6.23
CA SER A 22 23.16 9.46 -7.54
C SER A 22 22.27 8.23 -7.57
N ILE A 23 21.91 7.77 -8.77
CA ILE A 23 21.01 6.65 -8.98
C ILE A 23 21.62 5.65 -9.94
N ILE A 24 21.61 4.38 -9.53
CA ILE A 24 21.88 3.23 -10.39
C ILE A 24 20.71 2.24 -10.25
N GLY A 25 20.51 1.37 -11.21
CA GLY A 25 19.51 0.31 -11.08
C GLY A 25 18.91 -0.14 -12.41
N PHE A 26 18.03 -1.13 -12.32
CA PHE A 26 17.31 -1.72 -13.45
C PHE A 26 15.80 -1.78 -13.14
N ASP A 27 14.98 -1.85 -14.18
CA ASP A 27 13.51 -1.90 -14.08
C ASP A 27 12.93 -3.23 -14.55
N ASN A 28 13.72 -4.03 -15.25
CA ASN A 28 13.30 -5.32 -15.77
C ASN A 28 14.30 -6.42 -15.35
N PRO A 29 13.89 -7.34 -14.46
CA PRO A 29 14.72 -8.47 -14.06
C PRO A 29 15.17 -9.34 -15.26
N GLY A 30 14.36 -9.40 -16.33
CA GLY A 30 14.68 -10.13 -17.54
C GLY A 30 15.94 -9.62 -18.29
N ASN A 31 16.39 -8.40 -18.00
CA ASN A 31 17.62 -7.83 -18.54
C ASN A 31 18.83 -7.97 -17.59
N SER A 32 18.70 -8.73 -16.54
CA SER A 32 19.72 -8.97 -15.52
C SER A 32 20.06 -10.46 -15.39
N SER A 33 21.01 -10.81 -14.54
CA SER A 33 21.40 -12.20 -14.25
C SER A 33 20.25 -13.05 -13.68
N VAL A 34 19.18 -12.41 -13.17
CA VAL A 34 17.95 -13.10 -12.74
C VAL A 34 17.35 -13.94 -13.88
N SER A 35 17.45 -13.48 -15.14
CA SER A 35 17.00 -14.23 -16.31
C SER A 35 17.77 -15.54 -16.53
N LYS A 36 18.95 -15.68 -15.93
CA LYS A 36 19.81 -16.87 -15.97
C LYS A 36 19.62 -17.79 -14.75
N GLY A 37 18.67 -17.45 -13.85
CA GLY A 37 18.40 -18.22 -12.64
C GLY A 37 19.14 -17.74 -11.38
N GLU A 38 19.71 -16.52 -11.38
CA GLU A 38 20.28 -15.92 -10.18
C GLU A 38 19.18 -15.73 -9.12
N ASN A 39 19.45 -16.17 -7.89
CA ASN A 39 18.52 -16.03 -6.77
C ASN A 39 18.53 -14.60 -6.21
N LEU A 40 17.51 -14.26 -5.41
CA LEU A 40 17.37 -12.92 -4.84
C LEU A 40 18.57 -12.57 -3.94
N LYS A 41 19.08 -13.51 -3.16
CA LYS A 41 20.20 -13.29 -2.23
C LYS A 41 21.45 -12.79 -2.96
N ASP A 42 21.81 -13.46 -4.04
CA ASP A 42 23.02 -13.12 -4.82
C ASP A 42 22.86 -11.76 -5.49
N THR A 43 21.70 -11.51 -6.12
CA THR A 43 21.39 -10.19 -6.69
C THR A 43 21.54 -9.09 -5.63
N ILE A 44 20.95 -9.28 -4.44
CA ILE A 44 21.00 -8.28 -3.37
C ILE A 44 22.41 -8.07 -2.84
N LYS A 45 23.19 -9.14 -2.65
CA LYS A 45 24.60 -9.03 -2.24
C LYS A 45 25.43 -8.19 -3.22
N ILE A 46 25.24 -8.42 -4.52
CA ILE A 46 25.97 -7.67 -5.54
C ILE A 46 25.56 -6.19 -5.55
N VAL A 47 24.25 -5.90 -5.60
CA VAL A 47 23.80 -4.50 -5.72
C VAL A 47 24.04 -3.70 -4.44
N SER A 48 24.05 -4.34 -3.26
CA SER A 48 24.36 -3.65 -2.00
C SER A 48 25.82 -3.19 -1.90
N ASN A 49 26.73 -3.77 -2.69
CA ASN A 49 28.11 -3.24 -2.79
C ASN A 49 28.22 -1.92 -3.56
N TYR A 50 27.18 -1.53 -4.29
CA TYR A 50 27.21 -0.37 -5.17
C TYR A 50 26.31 0.77 -4.67
N ALA A 51 25.58 0.59 -3.56
CA ALA A 51 24.58 1.53 -3.11
C ALA A 51 24.57 1.68 -1.58
N ASP A 52 24.31 2.90 -1.11
CA ASP A 52 24.15 3.20 0.31
C ASP A 52 22.74 2.88 0.81
N VAL A 53 21.78 2.77 -0.10
CA VAL A 53 20.39 2.36 0.17
C VAL A 53 19.77 1.68 -1.04
N LEU A 54 19.05 0.60 -0.82
CA LEU A 54 18.30 -0.11 -1.86
C LEU A 54 16.82 0.23 -1.79
N VAL A 55 16.22 0.58 -2.93
CA VAL A 55 14.77 0.73 -3.09
C VAL A 55 14.27 -0.40 -3.96
N MET A 56 13.48 -1.30 -3.37
CA MET A 56 13.06 -2.52 -4.03
C MET A 56 11.54 -2.57 -4.23
N ARG A 57 11.12 -2.87 -5.47
CA ARG A 57 9.77 -3.29 -5.80
C ARG A 57 9.80 -4.68 -6.42
N HIS A 58 8.97 -5.58 -5.91
CA HIS A 58 8.94 -6.97 -6.35
C HIS A 58 7.50 -7.47 -6.50
N ASN A 59 7.30 -8.51 -7.31
CA ASN A 59 5.99 -9.13 -7.52
C ASN A 59 5.62 -10.17 -6.45
N GLN A 60 6.60 -10.70 -5.72
CA GLN A 60 6.37 -11.66 -4.64
C GLN A 60 6.29 -10.96 -3.29
N GLU A 61 5.41 -11.48 -2.46
CA GLU A 61 5.11 -10.97 -1.13
C GLU A 61 6.24 -11.35 -0.16
N GLY A 62 6.74 -10.36 0.59
CA GLY A 62 7.87 -10.56 1.51
C GLY A 62 9.26 -10.45 0.89
N ALA A 63 9.37 -10.19 -0.42
CA ALA A 63 10.66 -10.09 -1.10
C ALA A 63 11.57 -9.00 -0.51
N ALA A 64 11.02 -7.85 -0.14
CA ALA A 64 11.79 -6.78 0.49
C ALA A 64 12.35 -7.18 1.86
N ARG A 65 11.61 -7.99 2.64
CA ARG A 65 12.08 -8.56 3.90
C ARG A 65 13.22 -9.56 3.66
N ALA A 66 13.05 -10.45 2.68
CA ALA A 66 14.09 -11.40 2.27
C ALA A 66 15.37 -10.69 1.80
N ALA A 67 15.21 -9.62 1.00
CA ALA A 67 16.33 -8.79 0.57
C ALA A 67 17.08 -8.16 1.75
N ALA A 68 16.36 -7.63 2.73
CA ALA A 68 16.96 -7.00 3.92
C ALA A 68 17.78 -7.97 4.78
N LEU A 69 17.50 -9.29 4.72
CA LEU A 69 18.31 -10.32 5.42
C LEU A 69 19.68 -10.54 4.75
N SER A 70 19.83 -10.13 3.51
CA SER A 70 21.05 -10.39 2.70
C SER A 70 21.79 -9.12 2.32
N ALA A 71 21.15 -7.95 2.42
CA ALA A 71 21.75 -6.67 2.05
C ALA A 71 22.77 -6.20 3.09
N ASP A 72 23.83 -5.55 2.62
CA ASP A 72 24.83 -4.87 3.45
C ASP A 72 24.49 -3.38 3.66
N CYS A 73 23.41 -2.91 3.04
CA CYS A 73 22.85 -1.56 3.22
C CYS A 73 21.34 -1.63 3.49
N PRO A 74 20.72 -0.55 3.98
CA PRO A 74 19.28 -0.53 4.21
C PRO A 74 18.43 -0.79 2.96
N VAL A 75 17.29 -1.47 3.14
CA VAL A 75 16.34 -1.79 2.06
C VAL A 75 15.00 -1.11 2.32
N ILE A 76 14.53 -0.32 1.37
CA ILE A 76 13.21 0.32 1.38
C ILE A 76 12.25 -0.49 0.52
N ASN A 77 11.14 -0.94 1.12
CA ASN A 77 10.06 -1.61 0.39
C ASN A 77 9.21 -0.59 -0.37
N ALA A 78 9.33 -0.59 -1.70
CA ALA A 78 8.52 0.23 -2.62
C ALA A 78 7.27 -0.50 -3.15
N GLY A 79 6.95 -1.66 -2.56
CA GLY A 79 5.78 -2.50 -2.85
C GLY A 79 6.17 -3.93 -3.21
N ASP A 80 5.61 -4.89 -2.49
CA ASP A 80 5.84 -6.33 -2.66
C ASP A 80 4.53 -7.07 -2.95
N GLY A 81 4.30 -7.40 -4.19
CA GLY A 81 3.13 -8.15 -4.64
C GLY A 81 1.79 -7.53 -4.24
N GLY A 82 0.93 -8.35 -3.65
CA GLY A 82 -0.36 -7.94 -3.07
C GLY A 82 -0.28 -7.54 -1.60
N HIS A 83 0.86 -7.70 -0.95
CA HIS A 83 1.05 -7.59 0.48
C HIS A 83 1.08 -6.13 0.98
N LEU A 84 2.16 -5.40 0.77
CA LEU A 84 2.33 -4.06 1.31
C LEU A 84 2.75 -3.03 0.26
N HIS A 85 2.38 -1.77 0.52
CA HIS A 85 2.92 -0.61 -0.15
C HIS A 85 3.17 0.51 0.88
N PRO A 86 4.17 0.36 1.76
CA PRO A 86 4.33 1.23 2.93
C PRO A 86 4.45 2.71 2.56
N THR A 87 5.18 3.00 1.48
CA THR A 87 5.40 4.38 1.03
C THR A 87 4.14 5.05 0.50
N GLN A 88 3.13 4.29 0.04
CA GLN A 88 1.83 4.85 -0.31
C GLN A 88 1.06 5.28 0.93
N THR A 89 1.05 4.45 1.97
CA THR A 89 0.39 4.80 3.24
C THR A 89 0.99 6.08 3.85
N LEU A 90 2.31 6.21 3.87
CA LEU A 90 2.97 7.43 4.34
C LEU A 90 2.64 8.64 3.46
N THR A 91 2.52 8.44 2.15
CA THR A 91 2.07 9.47 1.19
C THR A 91 0.66 9.95 1.54
N ASP A 92 -0.25 9.01 1.81
CA ASP A 92 -1.64 9.30 2.13
C ASP A 92 -1.74 10.07 3.45
N LEU A 93 -1.01 9.65 4.48
CA LEU A 93 -0.95 10.35 5.78
C LEU A 93 -0.39 11.77 5.65
N LEU A 94 0.72 11.95 4.90
CA LEU A 94 1.26 13.28 4.66
C LEU A 94 0.28 14.17 3.90
N THR A 95 -0.43 13.63 2.92
CA THR A 95 -1.46 14.36 2.18
C THR A 95 -2.58 14.82 3.09
N LEU A 96 -3.12 13.92 3.92
CA LEU A 96 -4.13 14.28 4.93
C LEU A 96 -3.65 15.38 5.87
N LYS A 97 -2.43 15.23 6.38
CA LYS A 97 -1.84 16.23 7.27
C LYS A 97 -1.63 17.59 6.60
N THR A 98 -1.27 17.60 5.32
CA THR A 98 -1.04 18.83 4.55
C THR A 98 -2.36 19.50 4.16
N GLU A 99 -3.35 18.74 3.71
CA GLU A 99 -4.63 19.27 3.19
C GLU A 99 -5.63 19.58 4.30
N LEU A 100 -5.71 18.75 5.35
CA LEU A 100 -6.70 18.87 6.43
C LEU A 100 -6.09 19.33 7.78
N GLY A 101 -4.77 19.40 7.88
CA GLY A 101 -4.07 19.80 9.11
C GLY A 101 -4.07 18.76 10.24
N ARG A 102 -4.78 17.64 10.09
CA ARG A 102 -4.98 16.63 11.14
C ARG A 102 -5.01 15.22 10.58
N LEU A 103 -4.87 14.22 11.46
CA LEU A 103 -5.00 12.79 11.17
C LEU A 103 -6.03 12.11 12.07
N ASP A 104 -6.59 12.84 13.01
CA ASP A 104 -7.62 12.42 13.95
C ASP A 104 -8.95 13.15 13.69
N ASN A 105 -10.04 12.66 14.31
CA ASN A 105 -11.38 13.23 14.19
C ASN A 105 -11.84 13.37 12.71
N LEU A 106 -11.50 12.39 11.87
CA LEU A 106 -11.85 12.36 10.45
C LEU A 106 -12.98 11.38 10.19
N THR A 107 -13.89 11.74 9.29
CA THR A 107 -14.79 10.82 8.62
C THR A 107 -14.19 10.46 7.25
N VAL A 108 -13.77 9.21 7.10
CA VAL A 108 -13.01 8.71 5.96
C VAL A 108 -13.87 7.78 5.12
N GLY A 109 -14.26 8.21 3.93
CA GLY A 109 -14.93 7.38 2.93
C GLY A 109 -13.90 6.62 2.09
N LEU A 110 -14.07 5.30 1.95
CA LEU A 110 -13.25 4.46 1.08
C LEU A 110 -14.15 3.80 0.04
N CYS A 111 -13.87 4.02 -1.24
CA CYS A 111 -14.77 3.64 -2.32
C CYS A 111 -14.08 2.78 -3.38
N GLY A 112 -14.75 1.70 -3.79
CA GLY A 112 -14.37 0.83 -4.89
C GLY A 112 -13.98 -0.58 -4.46
N ASP A 113 -12.76 -1.02 -4.78
CA ASP A 113 -12.26 -2.36 -4.43
C ASP A 113 -11.71 -2.37 -2.99
N LEU A 114 -12.56 -2.65 -2.02
CA LEU A 114 -12.17 -2.78 -0.61
C LEU A 114 -11.67 -4.19 -0.28
N LYS A 115 -12.00 -5.19 -1.11
CA LYS A 115 -11.63 -6.58 -0.88
C LYS A 115 -10.15 -6.85 -1.15
N TYR A 116 -9.64 -6.38 -2.28
CA TYR A 116 -8.28 -6.63 -2.74
C TYR A 116 -7.39 -5.38 -2.69
N GLY A 117 -7.96 -4.25 -2.30
CA GLY A 117 -7.30 -2.96 -2.26
C GLY A 117 -6.29 -2.84 -1.12
N ARG A 118 -5.02 -3.29 -1.33
CA ARG A 118 -3.97 -3.20 -0.30
C ARG A 118 -3.75 -1.78 0.23
N THR A 119 -3.95 -0.75 -0.59
CA THR A 119 -3.86 0.66 -0.15
C THR A 119 -4.99 1.00 0.81
N VAL A 120 -6.20 0.48 0.57
CA VAL A 120 -7.35 0.61 1.48
C VAL A 120 -7.06 -0.06 2.82
N HIS A 121 -6.58 -1.31 2.81
CA HIS A 121 -6.24 -2.04 4.03
C HIS A 121 -5.16 -1.31 4.84
N SER A 122 -4.15 -0.78 4.16
CA SER A 122 -3.03 -0.10 4.80
C SER A 122 -3.45 1.25 5.39
N ILE A 123 -4.23 2.07 4.67
CA ILE A 123 -4.70 3.37 5.18
C ILE A 123 -5.69 3.20 6.34
N LEU A 124 -6.58 2.19 6.28
CA LEU A 124 -7.48 1.84 7.39
C LEU A 124 -6.69 1.49 8.65
N LYS A 125 -5.71 0.57 8.53
CA LYS A 125 -4.83 0.19 9.64
C LYS A 125 -4.06 1.39 10.20
N ALA A 126 -3.57 2.28 9.35
CA ALA A 126 -2.82 3.46 9.78
C ALA A 126 -3.72 4.48 10.49
N LEU A 127 -4.85 4.84 9.89
CA LEU A 127 -5.77 5.84 10.47
C LEU A 127 -6.50 5.33 11.71
N SER A 128 -6.69 4.02 11.87
CA SER A 128 -7.25 3.44 13.11
C SER A 128 -6.32 3.56 14.33
N CYS A 129 -5.07 3.99 14.16
CA CYS A 129 -4.19 4.35 15.28
C CYS A 129 -4.42 5.77 15.82
N TYR A 130 -5.19 6.61 15.10
CA TYR A 130 -5.50 7.98 15.50
C TYR A 130 -6.91 8.05 16.09
N LYS A 131 -7.12 8.99 17.01
CA LYS A 131 -8.34 9.07 17.81
C LYS A 131 -9.56 9.52 16.99
N ASN A 132 -10.71 8.96 17.29
CA ASN A 132 -12.04 9.39 16.83
C ASN A 132 -12.19 9.39 15.29
N ASN A 133 -11.44 8.58 14.57
CA ASN A 133 -11.65 8.39 13.14
C ASN A 133 -12.83 7.45 12.91
N LYS A 134 -13.72 7.83 11.99
CA LYS A 134 -14.87 7.06 11.52
C LYS A 134 -14.66 6.67 10.07
N PHE A 135 -15.12 5.48 9.70
CA PHE A 135 -14.93 4.96 8.35
C PHE A 135 -16.27 4.68 7.67
N ILE A 136 -16.40 5.06 6.41
CA ILE A 136 -17.54 4.69 5.57
C ILE A 136 -17.01 3.84 4.42
N LEU A 137 -17.46 2.58 4.37
CA LEU A 137 -17.00 1.56 3.46
C LEU A 137 -17.96 1.46 2.28
N ILE A 138 -17.58 2.03 1.14
CA ILE A 138 -18.44 2.17 -0.04
C ILE A 138 -18.02 1.11 -1.06
N SER A 139 -18.75 0.02 -1.14
CA SER A 139 -18.43 -1.09 -2.04
C SER A 139 -19.65 -1.94 -2.37
N THR A 140 -19.57 -2.66 -3.49
CA THR A 140 -20.53 -3.75 -3.76
C THR A 140 -20.28 -4.92 -2.80
N PRO A 141 -21.26 -5.79 -2.55
CA PRO A 141 -21.08 -6.96 -1.67
C PRO A 141 -19.91 -7.86 -2.07
N SER A 142 -19.63 -8.01 -3.37
CA SER A 142 -18.54 -8.83 -3.89
C SER A 142 -17.15 -8.22 -3.65
N LEU A 143 -17.07 -6.91 -3.46
CA LEU A 143 -15.85 -6.14 -3.20
C LEU A 143 -15.77 -5.57 -1.78
N ALA A 144 -16.62 -6.06 -0.87
CA ALA A 144 -16.68 -5.64 0.52
C ALA A 144 -15.36 -5.89 1.26
N LEU A 145 -15.12 -5.06 2.27
CA LEU A 145 -13.91 -5.15 3.11
C LEU A 145 -13.86 -6.52 3.81
N PRO A 146 -12.73 -7.23 3.76
CA PRO A 146 -12.57 -8.53 4.43
C PRO A 146 -12.76 -8.46 5.93
N GLN A 147 -13.33 -9.52 6.50
CA GLN A 147 -13.65 -9.59 7.94
C GLN A 147 -12.44 -9.34 8.83
N TYR A 148 -11.26 -9.87 8.48
CA TYR A 148 -10.05 -9.69 9.30
C TYR A 148 -9.58 -8.21 9.40
N ILE A 149 -9.95 -7.34 8.44
CA ILE A 149 -9.71 -5.89 8.57
C ILE A 149 -10.78 -5.24 9.43
N LYS A 150 -12.05 -5.65 9.30
CA LYS A 150 -13.12 -5.19 10.19
C LYS A 150 -12.81 -5.52 11.65
N ASP A 151 -12.27 -6.71 11.91
CA ASP A 151 -11.84 -7.15 13.25
C ASP A 151 -10.75 -6.24 13.83
N VAL A 152 -9.80 -5.79 12.99
CA VAL A 152 -8.79 -4.81 13.41
C VAL A 152 -9.42 -3.48 13.79
N LEU A 153 -10.41 -2.99 13.03
CA LEU A 153 -11.11 -1.75 13.34
C LEU A 153 -11.90 -1.89 14.66
N HIS A 154 -12.62 -2.99 14.84
CA HIS A 154 -13.33 -3.28 16.08
C HIS A 154 -12.39 -3.37 17.29
N ALA A 155 -11.27 -4.08 17.17
CA ALA A 155 -10.28 -4.22 18.24
C ALA A 155 -9.65 -2.89 18.66
N ARG A 156 -9.66 -1.88 17.75
CA ARG A 156 -9.17 -0.52 18.03
C ARG A 156 -10.28 0.46 18.41
N GLY A 157 -11.52 -0.01 18.56
CA GLY A 157 -12.67 0.83 18.93
C GLY A 157 -13.08 1.82 17.85
N CYS A 158 -12.76 1.57 16.59
CA CYS A 158 -13.13 2.45 15.48
C CYS A 158 -14.58 2.20 15.04
N GLU A 159 -15.35 3.26 14.89
CA GLU A 159 -16.67 3.23 14.27
C GLU A 159 -16.55 3.09 12.77
N PHE A 160 -17.33 2.21 12.15
CA PHE A 160 -17.48 2.16 10.71
C PHE A 160 -18.91 1.77 10.30
N LYS A 161 -19.31 2.22 9.12
CA LYS A 161 -20.56 1.82 8.46
C LYS A 161 -20.30 1.45 7.02
N GLU A 162 -21.16 0.61 6.45
CA GLU A 162 -21.16 0.27 5.04
C GLU A 162 -22.17 1.14 4.29
N ALA A 163 -21.84 1.49 3.06
CA ALA A 163 -22.72 2.22 2.15
C ALA A 163 -22.70 1.58 0.76
N ALA A 164 -23.83 1.57 0.08
CA ALA A 164 -23.94 1.01 -1.25
C ALA A 164 -23.51 1.99 -2.34
N THR A 165 -23.67 3.30 -2.11
CA THR A 165 -23.41 4.35 -3.11
C THR A 165 -22.53 5.46 -2.55
N ILE A 166 -21.90 6.21 -3.46
CA ILE A 166 -21.11 7.40 -3.09
C ILE A 166 -22.03 8.46 -2.48
N GLU A 167 -23.22 8.63 -3.04
CA GLU A 167 -24.19 9.63 -2.67
C GLU A 167 -24.65 9.51 -1.21
N GLU A 168 -24.79 8.29 -0.71
CA GLU A 168 -25.14 8.01 0.69
C GLU A 168 -24.06 8.44 1.69
N ALA A 169 -22.82 8.55 1.24
CA ALA A 169 -21.66 8.70 2.11
C ALA A 169 -20.96 10.06 2.00
N ILE A 170 -20.90 10.62 0.79
CA ILE A 170 -20.01 11.74 0.44
C ILE A 170 -20.25 12.98 1.28
N GLY A 171 -21.51 13.25 1.65
CA GLY A 171 -21.89 14.43 2.46
C GLY A 171 -21.34 14.39 3.89
N GLU A 172 -20.97 13.21 4.40
CA GLU A 172 -20.40 13.07 5.74
C GLU A 172 -18.88 13.07 5.74
N CYS A 173 -18.25 12.80 4.59
CA CYS A 173 -16.80 12.58 4.48
C CYS A 173 -16.00 13.89 4.65
N ASP A 174 -14.88 13.79 5.34
CA ASP A 174 -13.79 14.77 5.32
C ASP A 174 -12.75 14.38 4.26
N MET A 175 -12.64 13.10 3.95
CA MET A 175 -11.83 12.55 2.87
C MET A 175 -12.57 11.40 2.18
N LEU A 176 -12.58 11.42 0.85
CA LEU A 176 -13.03 10.33 0.01
C LEU A 176 -11.82 9.70 -0.71
N TYR A 177 -11.53 8.45 -0.40
CA TYR A 177 -10.45 7.68 -1.03
C TYR A 177 -11.03 6.79 -2.11
N MET A 178 -10.82 7.18 -3.36
CA MET A 178 -11.28 6.42 -4.53
C MET A 178 -10.25 5.37 -4.92
N THR A 179 -10.69 4.18 -5.30
CA THR A 179 -9.82 3.11 -5.79
C THR A 179 -10.33 2.53 -7.09
N ARG A 180 -9.39 2.12 -7.94
CA ARG A 180 -9.71 1.43 -9.18
C ARG A 180 -10.15 0.00 -8.92
N ILE A 181 -11.21 -0.45 -9.58
CA ILE A 181 -11.58 -1.87 -9.66
C ILE A 181 -10.65 -2.52 -10.69
N GLN A 182 -9.83 -3.49 -10.25
CA GLN A 182 -8.75 -4.08 -11.03
C GLN A 182 -9.21 -5.37 -11.71
N GLN A 183 -9.22 -5.40 -13.05
CA GLN A 183 -9.65 -6.57 -13.84
C GLN A 183 -8.85 -7.83 -13.48
N GLU A 184 -7.57 -7.69 -13.26
CA GLU A 184 -6.64 -8.77 -12.91
C GLU A 184 -6.91 -9.47 -11.57
N ARG A 185 -7.89 -8.99 -10.81
CA ARG A 185 -8.31 -9.53 -9.51
C ARG A 185 -9.54 -10.44 -9.59
N PHE A 186 -10.24 -10.44 -10.73
CA PHE A 186 -11.45 -11.22 -10.91
C PHE A 186 -11.15 -12.58 -11.54
N ALA A 187 -11.92 -13.59 -11.15
CA ALA A 187 -11.82 -14.93 -11.71
C ALA A 187 -12.28 -14.98 -13.17
N SER A 188 -13.24 -14.12 -13.55
CA SER A 188 -13.74 -14.00 -14.91
C SER A 188 -13.88 -12.55 -15.37
N ARG A 189 -13.83 -12.35 -16.70
CA ARG A 189 -14.09 -11.05 -17.32
C ARG A 189 -15.52 -10.59 -17.10
N GLU A 190 -16.47 -11.52 -17.05
CA GLU A 190 -17.90 -11.23 -16.85
C GLU A 190 -18.16 -10.65 -15.47
N GLU A 191 -17.51 -11.18 -14.41
CA GLU A 191 -17.59 -10.63 -13.07
C GLU A 191 -17.04 -9.21 -13.02
N TYR A 192 -15.90 -8.96 -13.68
CA TYR A 192 -15.33 -7.64 -13.78
C TYR A 192 -16.24 -6.64 -14.47
N GLU A 193 -16.84 -7.00 -15.61
CA GLU A 193 -17.71 -6.09 -16.37
C GLU A 193 -18.98 -5.70 -15.58
N LYS A 194 -19.45 -6.55 -14.66
CA LYS A 194 -20.57 -6.22 -13.74
C LYS A 194 -20.17 -5.20 -12.68
N GLN A 195 -18.91 -5.12 -12.32
CA GLN A 195 -18.39 -4.22 -11.29
C GLN A 195 -17.76 -2.95 -11.86
N LYS A 196 -17.29 -3.04 -13.10
CA LYS A 196 -16.67 -1.94 -13.81
C LYS A 196 -17.64 -0.75 -13.93
N GLY A 197 -17.19 0.41 -13.45
CA GLY A 197 -17.97 1.64 -13.58
C GLY A 197 -19.12 1.82 -12.58
N VAL A 198 -19.30 0.89 -11.61
CA VAL A 198 -20.31 1.05 -10.55
C VAL A 198 -20.02 2.31 -9.70
N TYR A 199 -18.76 2.59 -9.46
CA TYR A 199 -18.35 3.75 -8.69
C TYR A 199 -17.58 4.74 -9.56
N ILE A 200 -18.29 5.73 -10.07
CA ILE A 200 -17.72 6.88 -10.77
C ILE A 200 -18.02 8.12 -9.96
N LEU A 201 -16.99 8.84 -9.57
CA LEU A 201 -17.12 10.15 -8.96
C LEU A 201 -17.32 11.18 -10.07
N THR A 202 -18.50 11.80 -10.08
CA THR A 202 -18.90 12.80 -11.06
C THR A 202 -18.96 14.19 -10.45
N ARG A 203 -19.05 15.22 -11.30
CA ARG A 203 -19.19 16.60 -10.85
C ARG A 203 -20.47 16.82 -10.04
N GLU A 204 -21.58 16.15 -10.39
CA GLU A 204 -22.84 16.23 -9.66
C GLU A 204 -22.70 15.64 -8.25
N LYS A 205 -22.03 14.50 -8.11
CA LYS A 205 -21.78 13.89 -6.79
C LYS A 205 -20.91 14.78 -5.92
N MET A 206 -19.93 15.47 -6.51
CA MET A 206 -19.11 16.45 -5.79
C MET A 206 -19.89 17.62 -5.21
N GLN A 207 -21.10 17.94 -5.73
CA GLN A 207 -21.97 18.98 -5.15
C GLN A 207 -22.55 18.56 -3.80
N LEU A 208 -22.69 17.26 -3.54
CA LEU A 208 -23.17 16.72 -2.27
C LEU A 208 -22.09 16.73 -1.17
N ALA A 209 -20.84 16.91 -1.55
CA ALA A 209 -19.70 16.84 -0.64
C ALA A 209 -19.54 18.12 0.18
N LYS A 210 -18.94 17.99 1.37
CA LYS A 210 -18.53 19.15 2.16
C LYS A 210 -17.57 20.05 1.38
N LYS A 211 -17.62 21.36 1.64
CA LYS A 211 -16.72 22.35 0.99
C LYS A 211 -15.24 22.07 1.22
N ASN A 212 -14.89 21.53 2.36
CA ASN A 212 -13.51 21.21 2.79
C ASN A 212 -13.17 19.73 2.71
N MET A 213 -14.04 18.88 2.12
CA MET A 213 -13.70 17.49 1.83
C MET A 213 -12.55 17.43 0.81
N ILE A 214 -11.71 16.43 0.91
CA ILE A 214 -10.70 16.15 -0.13
C ILE A 214 -10.95 14.79 -0.79
N VAL A 215 -10.60 14.71 -2.08
CA VAL A 215 -10.62 13.47 -2.85
C VAL A 215 -9.19 12.99 -3.04
N MET A 216 -8.93 11.75 -2.64
CA MET A 216 -7.64 11.09 -2.79
C MET A 216 -7.76 9.87 -3.70
N HIS A 217 -6.67 9.52 -4.39
CA HIS A 217 -6.59 8.36 -5.26
C HIS A 217 -5.12 7.93 -5.41
N PRO A 218 -4.77 6.64 -5.25
CA PRO A 218 -3.37 6.18 -5.33
C PRO A 218 -2.79 6.23 -6.74
N LEU A 219 -3.60 6.59 -7.74
CA LEU A 219 -3.25 6.60 -9.17
C LEU A 219 -2.58 5.28 -9.65
N PRO A 220 -2.70 4.91 -10.92
CA PRO A 220 -3.43 5.61 -11.98
C PRO A 220 -4.95 5.41 -11.89
N ARG A 221 -5.72 6.43 -12.19
CA ARG A 221 -7.15 6.30 -12.44
C ARG A 221 -7.41 5.90 -13.90
N VAL A 222 -8.57 5.33 -14.16
CA VAL A 222 -9.07 5.00 -15.49
C VAL A 222 -10.36 5.77 -15.77
N ASN A 223 -11.45 5.40 -15.11
CA ASN A 223 -12.78 5.98 -15.29
C ASN A 223 -13.53 6.24 -13.96
N GLU A 224 -12.91 5.90 -12.83
CA GLU A 224 -13.52 6.02 -11.51
C GLU A 224 -13.60 7.47 -10.97
N ILE A 225 -12.94 8.41 -11.63
CA ILE A 225 -13.04 9.84 -11.37
C ILE A 225 -13.10 10.56 -12.72
N GLU A 226 -14.13 11.35 -12.96
CA GLU A 226 -14.25 12.17 -14.16
C GLU A 226 -13.14 13.22 -14.26
N VAL A 227 -12.73 13.53 -15.49
CA VAL A 227 -11.62 14.47 -15.76
C VAL A 227 -11.99 15.89 -15.32
N GLU A 228 -13.25 16.23 -15.40
CA GLU A 228 -13.79 17.54 -15.01
C GLU A 228 -13.61 17.86 -13.52
N ILE A 229 -13.33 16.83 -12.70
CA ILE A 229 -13.04 17.01 -11.26
C ILE A 229 -11.59 17.49 -11.03
N ASP A 230 -10.70 17.37 -12.01
CA ASP A 230 -9.29 17.76 -11.86
C ASP A 230 -9.11 19.24 -11.48
N ASP A 231 -10.02 20.08 -11.90
CA ASP A 231 -10.01 21.53 -11.61
C ASP A 231 -10.73 21.88 -10.29
N ASP A 232 -11.39 20.93 -9.62
CA ASP A 232 -11.98 21.15 -8.31
C ASP A 232 -10.87 21.25 -7.25
N PRO A 233 -10.82 22.29 -6.42
CA PRO A 233 -9.79 22.47 -5.39
C PRO A 233 -9.74 21.30 -4.38
N ARG A 234 -10.83 20.56 -4.24
CA ARG A 234 -10.94 19.37 -3.39
C ARG A 234 -10.26 18.13 -4.00
N ALA A 235 -9.93 18.14 -5.30
CA ALA A 235 -9.17 17.07 -5.97
C ALA A 235 -7.70 17.08 -5.51
N ALA A 236 -7.37 16.26 -4.52
CA ALA A 236 -6.03 16.23 -3.90
C ALA A 236 -5.08 15.20 -4.52
N TYR A 237 -5.53 14.30 -5.39
CA TYR A 237 -4.75 13.15 -5.85
C TYR A 237 -3.47 13.49 -6.64
N PHE A 238 -3.39 14.64 -7.31
CA PHE A 238 -2.14 15.08 -7.92
C PHE A 238 -1.19 15.70 -6.89
N ARG A 239 -1.72 16.43 -5.90
CA ARG A 239 -0.94 16.93 -4.77
C ARG A 239 -0.47 15.78 -3.88
N GLN A 240 -1.28 14.71 -3.74
CA GLN A 240 -0.91 13.45 -3.10
C GLN A 240 0.32 12.83 -3.77
N ALA A 241 0.39 12.80 -5.10
CA ALA A 241 1.57 12.31 -5.81
C ALA A 241 2.84 13.13 -5.48
N LYS A 242 2.70 14.46 -5.33
CA LYS A 242 3.78 15.36 -4.89
C LYS A 242 4.19 15.09 -3.43
N CYS A 243 3.24 14.87 -2.54
CA CYS A 243 3.51 14.45 -1.15
C CYS A 243 4.29 13.14 -1.11
N GLY A 244 4.01 12.22 -2.03
CA GLY A 244 4.75 10.98 -2.19
C GLY A 244 6.25 11.17 -2.43
N MET A 245 6.63 12.17 -3.20
CA MET A 245 8.04 12.50 -3.40
C MET A 245 8.69 12.99 -2.09
N TYR A 246 8.03 13.87 -1.35
CA TYR A 246 8.56 14.37 -0.07
C TYR A 246 8.69 13.28 0.99
N VAL A 247 7.71 12.38 1.08
CA VAL A 247 7.78 11.18 1.93
C VAL A 247 9.01 10.35 1.59
N ARG A 248 9.27 10.13 0.31
CA ARG A 248 10.41 9.33 -0.15
C ARG A 248 11.74 10.01 0.15
N MET A 249 11.82 11.35 0.03
CA MET A 249 13.00 12.12 0.48
C MET A 249 13.24 11.93 1.98
N ALA A 250 12.20 12.10 2.80
CA ALA A 250 12.30 11.92 4.24
C ALA A 250 12.70 10.48 4.60
N LEU A 251 12.08 9.48 3.96
CA LEU A 251 12.38 8.07 4.20
C LEU A 251 13.84 7.72 3.87
N ILE A 252 14.36 8.19 2.74
CA ILE A 252 15.77 8.03 2.35
C ILE A 252 16.69 8.63 3.42
N LEU A 253 16.46 9.88 3.83
CA LEU A 253 17.28 10.55 4.85
C LEU A 253 17.23 9.83 6.18
N MET A 254 16.03 9.45 6.66
CA MET A 254 15.87 8.73 7.92
C MET A 254 16.56 7.37 7.89
N THR A 255 16.53 6.69 6.76
CA THR A 255 17.16 5.38 6.56
C THR A 255 18.69 5.51 6.55
N LEU A 256 19.26 6.48 5.82
CA LEU A 256 20.70 6.72 5.76
C LEU A 256 21.26 7.21 7.10
N ASN A 257 20.50 7.99 7.87
CA ASN A 257 20.90 8.49 9.17
C ASN A 257 20.60 7.51 10.34
N ASN A 258 20.13 6.30 10.06
CA ASN A 258 19.74 5.29 11.04
C ASN A 258 18.75 5.80 12.11
N THR A 259 17.85 6.73 11.72
CA THR A 259 16.84 7.31 12.62
C THR A 259 15.55 6.48 12.67
N ILE A 260 15.44 5.44 11.85
CA ILE A 260 14.32 4.49 11.84
C ILE A 260 14.68 3.32 12.74
N THR A 261 13.91 3.13 13.81
CA THR A 261 14.07 1.99 14.72
C THR A 261 13.21 0.80 14.24
N ALA A 262 13.62 -0.42 14.67
CA ALA A 262 12.84 -1.62 14.41
C ALA A 262 11.43 -1.51 15.00
N ASN A 263 10.44 -2.12 14.34
CA ASN A 263 9.06 -2.10 14.80
C ASN A 263 8.89 -2.93 16.09
N PRO A 264 8.55 -2.33 17.22
CA PRO A 264 8.35 -3.04 18.48
C PRO A 264 7.16 -3.99 18.48
N LEU A 265 6.25 -3.89 17.49
CA LEU A 265 5.08 -4.77 17.37
C LEU A 265 5.46 -6.19 16.91
N LEU A 266 6.66 -6.42 16.43
CA LEU A 266 7.17 -7.74 16.04
C LEU A 266 7.99 -8.38 17.18
N THR A 267 7.52 -8.26 18.41
CA THR A 267 8.12 -8.91 19.58
C THR A 267 7.63 -10.37 19.70
N GLY A 268 8.45 -11.24 20.29
CA GLY A 268 8.13 -12.64 20.53
C GLY A 268 9.13 -13.60 19.87
N GLN A 269 9.04 -14.86 20.25
CA GLN A 269 9.92 -15.92 19.74
C GLN A 269 9.59 -16.19 18.25
N VAL A 270 10.66 -16.39 17.46
CA VAL A 270 10.55 -16.84 16.07
C VAL A 270 10.42 -18.37 16.06
N HIS A 271 9.48 -18.85 15.27
CA HIS A 271 9.19 -20.27 15.07
C HIS A 271 9.54 -20.67 13.63
N HIS A 272 10.12 -21.84 13.45
CA HIS A 272 10.59 -22.33 12.15
C HIS A 272 9.88 -23.61 11.67
N GLU A 273 8.95 -24.14 12.48
CA GLU A 273 8.28 -25.41 12.25
C GLU A 273 7.17 -25.32 11.19
N CYS A 274 6.62 -24.11 11.01
CA CYS A 274 5.54 -23.87 10.07
C CYS A 274 6.06 -23.58 8.66
N ARG A 275 5.25 -23.92 7.65
CA ARG A 275 5.47 -23.50 6.25
C ARG A 275 4.38 -22.53 5.82
N CYS A 276 4.77 -21.50 5.10
CA CYS A 276 3.83 -20.51 4.60
C CYS A 276 2.90 -21.13 3.54
N THR A 277 1.60 -20.91 3.68
CA THR A 277 0.58 -21.41 2.77
C THR A 277 0.27 -20.46 1.62
N ASN A 278 0.72 -19.20 1.72
CA ASN A 278 0.52 -18.22 0.67
C ASN A 278 1.36 -18.54 -0.57
N PRO A 279 0.75 -18.86 -1.73
CA PRO A 279 1.48 -19.25 -2.94
C PRO A 279 2.31 -18.11 -3.54
N ARG A 280 2.05 -16.86 -3.13
CA ARG A 280 2.79 -15.67 -3.59
C ARG A 280 3.90 -15.24 -2.64
N CYS A 281 4.08 -15.93 -1.52
CA CYS A 281 5.16 -15.66 -0.59
C CYS A 281 6.52 -15.93 -1.23
N ILE A 282 7.50 -15.09 -0.95
CA ILE A 282 8.89 -15.25 -1.42
C ILE A 282 9.49 -16.62 -1.03
N THR A 283 9.06 -17.20 0.09
CA THR A 283 9.54 -18.51 0.56
C THR A 283 9.11 -19.68 -0.34
N GLN A 284 8.18 -19.47 -1.29
CA GLN A 284 7.78 -20.48 -2.26
C GLN A 284 8.77 -20.64 -3.42
N THR A 285 9.61 -19.65 -3.66
CA THR A 285 10.58 -19.63 -4.75
C THR A 285 12.02 -19.59 -4.25
N GLU A 286 12.28 -18.88 -3.17
CA GLU A 286 13.60 -18.73 -2.56
C GLU A 286 13.75 -19.76 -1.41
N HIS A 287 14.02 -21.01 -1.77
CA HIS A 287 14.01 -22.16 -0.84
C HIS A 287 15.14 -22.13 0.21
N TYR A 288 16.14 -21.27 0.05
CA TYR A 288 17.20 -21.06 1.05
C TYR A 288 16.73 -20.20 2.23
N LEU A 289 15.58 -19.51 2.10
CA LEU A 289 15.06 -18.68 3.18
C LEU A 289 14.54 -19.54 4.34
N PRO A 290 14.90 -19.21 5.59
CA PRO A 290 14.33 -19.89 6.74
C PRO A 290 12.82 -19.65 6.82
N HIS A 291 12.05 -20.66 7.15
CA HIS A 291 10.66 -20.47 7.56
C HIS A 291 10.66 -19.68 8.86
N SER A 292 10.00 -18.54 8.87
CA SER A 292 10.04 -17.59 9.99
C SER A 292 8.64 -17.13 10.31
N PHE A 293 8.17 -17.49 11.52
CA PHE A 293 6.82 -17.18 11.98
C PHE A 293 6.86 -16.61 13.40
N ARG A 294 5.92 -15.72 13.71
CA ARG A 294 5.68 -15.27 15.07
C ARG A 294 4.31 -15.70 15.55
N LYS A 295 4.25 -16.14 16.79
CA LYS A 295 3.00 -16.57 17.43
C LYS A 295 2.24 -15.35 17.96
N TYR A 296 0.95 -15.28 17.66
CA TYR A 296 0.04 -14.31 18.19
C TYR A 296 -1.27 -15.01 18.58
N GLY A 297 -1.46 -15.27 19.89
CA GLY A 297 -2.55 -16.15 20.37
C GLY A 297 -2.44 -17.54 19.75
N ASP A 298 -3.50 -18.00 19.10
CA ASP A 298 -3.57 -19.29 18.40
C ASP A 298 -3.21 -19.20 16.92
N ILE A 299 -2.61 -18.09 16.50
CA ILE A 299 -2.24 -17.84 15.08
C ILE A 299 -0.72 -17.73 14.96
N MET A 300 -0.18 -18.37 13.93
CA MET A 300 1.19 -18.16 13.45
C MET A 300 1.17 -17.20 12.27
N ILE A 301 1.98 -16.15 12.33
CA ILE A 301 2.07 -15.11 11.28
C ILE A 301 3.43 -15.24 10.59
N CYS A 302 3.42 -15.41 9.28
CA CYS A 302 4.63 -15.45 8.46
C CYS A 302 5.35 -14.09 8.50
N GLU A 303 6.63 -14.05 8.85
CA GLU A 303 7.40 -12.80 8.93
C GLU A 303 7.69 -12.16 7.56
N TYR A 304 7.47 -12.88 6.47
CA TYR A 304 7.68 -12.34 5.12
C TYR A 304 6.43 -11.67 4.56
N CYS A 305 5.28 -12.35 4.59
CA CYS A 305 4.08 -11.93 3.87
C CYS A 305 2.83 -11.75 4.74
N ASP A 306 2.97 -11.81 6.08
CA ASP A 306 1.88 -11.68 7.06
C ASP A 306 0.77 -12.76 6.92
N GLU A 307 1.01 -13.85 6.17
CA GLU A 307 0.07 -14.97 6.09
C GLU A 307 -0.17 -15.58 7.45
N ARG A 308 -1.43 -15.89 7.74
CA ARG A 308 -1.89 -16.36 9.05
C ARG A 308 -2.26 -17.84 9.00
N ILE A 309 -1.67 -18.62 9.89
CA ILE A 309 -1.93 -20.05 10.03
C ILE A 309 -2.49 -20.29 11.42
N LEU A 310 -3.68 -20.89 11.50
CA LEU A 310 -4.28 -21.33 12.77
C LEU A 310 -3.50 -22.54 13.29
N LEU A 311 -3.09 -22.49 14.55
CA LEU A 311 -2.58 -23.67 15.26
C LEU A 311 -3.80 -24.57 15.55
N LYS A 312 -3.76 -25.80 15.01
CA LYS A 312 -4.78 -26.83 15.29
C LYS A 312 -4.56 -27.40 16.67
#